data_a63df692acb986f613085be7a9ab6eca
#
_entry.id   a63df692acb986f613085be7a9ab6eca
#
_cell.length_a   1.000
_cell.length_b   1.000
_cell.length_c   1.000
_cell.angle_alpha   90.00
_cell.angle_beta   90.00
_cell.angle_gamma   90.00
#
_symmetry.space_group_name_H-M   'P 1'
#
loop_
_entity.id
_entity.type
_entity.pdbx_description
1 polymer ?
#
loop_
_entity_poly.entity_id
_entity_poly.type
_entity_poly.pdbx_seq_one_letter_code
_entity_poly.pdbx_strand_id
1 'polypeptide(L)'
;MKVVYSDRFNIDLGLLNYLHPFDGTKFRTVHDGLRSNRQVEFVAPSAAASMEIIDDFLSEIMRLKVRNKVFIYRALEVPSIPFVGFSFLDRKILTPMRWGVAGTILGATSALKEGGLYWNLAGGYHHAAQQSMEGFCIYNDIGICHRQLVKNGLLAPDDKILIIDTDAHHGNGNAYTFMENENVTILDVYNASIYPTSGYTRDRVNIPVPLKPGTDGPTYLKRYAEALDRLKDDFRLAFVVAGTDVLLSDKLGGLCLSIDEVAERERRTVEAIERRSIPAVVLGGGGYSKDSAKSIIRAISACTEREISRLGA
;
A
#
# COMPACT_ATOMS: atom_id res chain seq x y z
N MET A 1 4.92 16.12 8.69
CA MET A 1 4.81 14.88 7.88
C MET A 1 4.45 15.21 6.44
N LYS A 2 5.10 14.60 5.46
CA LYS A 2 4.80 14.81 4.04
C LYS A 2 3.83 13.77 3.52
N VAL A 3 2.70 14.22 2.95
CA VAL A 3 1.63 13.35 2.44
C VAL A 3 1.52 13.52 0.93
N VAL A 4 1.68 12.42 0.20
CA VAL A 4 1.57 12.41 -1.26
C VAL A 4 0.11 12.23 -1.63
N TYR A 5 -0.45 13.23 -2.29
CA TYR A 5 -1.82 13.22 -2.78
C TYR A 5 -1.94 13.95 -4.11
N SER A 6 -2.83 13.48 -4.96
CA SER A 6 -3.31 14.16 -6.16
C SER A 6 -4.78 13.82 -6.36
N ASP A 7 -5.58 14.77 -6.82
CA ASP A 7 -6.98 14.52 -7.23
C ASP A 7 -7.07 13.41 -8.30
N ARG A 8 -5.97 13.17 -9.01
CA ARG A 8 -5.85 12.12 -10.02
C ARG A 8 -5.79 10.70 -9.44
N PHE A 9 -5.62 10.53 -8.13
CA PHE A 9 -5.68 9.23 -7.46
C PHE A 9 -7.11 8.68 -7.40
N ASN A 10 -8.09 9.58 -7.39
CA ASN A 10 -9.47 9.19 -7.19
C ASN A 10 -10.03 8.42 -8.40
N ILE A 11 -10.64 7.26 -8.10
CA ILE A 11 -11.37 6.43 -9.06
C ILE A 11 -12.85 6.75 -8.87
N ASP A 12 -13.41 7.52 -9.79
CA ASP A 12 -14.82 7.88 -9.76
C ASP A 12 -15.50 7.42 -11.06
N LEU A 13 -16.35 6.41 -10.93
CA LEU A 13 -17.13 5.79 -11.98
C LEU A 13 -18.60 6.25 -11.96
N GLY A 14 -18.92 7.25 -11.14
CA GLY A 14 -20.30 7.70 -10.93
C GLY A 14 -21.19 6.60 -10.37
N LEU A 15 -22.31 6.30 -11.04
CA LEU A 15 -23.22 5.23 -10.60
C LEU A 15 -22.58 3.83 -10.56
N LEU A 16 -21.51 3.61 -11.30
CA LEU A 16 -20.81 2.32 -11.31
C LEU A 16 -19.94 2.10 -10.07
N ASN A 17 -19.74 3.09 -9.21
CA ASN A 17 -19.02 2.94 -7.93
C ASN A 17 -19.68 1.88 -7.04
N TYR A 18 -20.99 1.65 -7.16
CA TYR A 18 -21.70 0.62 -6.38
C TYR A 18 -21.37 -0.81 -6.78
N LEU A 19 -20.72 -1.03 -7.92
CA LEU A 19 -20.35 -2.36 -8.39
C LEU A 19 -19.08 -2.91 -7.71
N HIS A 20 -18.34 -2.05 -7.01
CA HIS A 20 -17.09 -2.43 -6.36
C HIS A 20 -17.11 -1.99 -4.89
N PRO A 21 -16.63 -2.83 -3.96
CA PRO A 21 -16.62 -2.48 -2.52
C PRO A 21 -15.62 -1.37 -2.18
N PHE A 22 -14.61 -1.13 -3.00
CA PHE A 22 -13.59 -0.13 -2.75
C PHE A 22 -14.10 1.29 -3.05
N ASP A 23 -14.06 2.18 -2.05
CA ASP A 23 -14.34 3.59 -2.24
C ASP A 23 -13.14 4.28 -2.93
N GLY A 24 -13.25 4.44 -4.24
CA GLY A 24 -12.23 5.10 -5.04
C GLY A 24 -12.07 6.59 -4.78
N THR A 25 -12.96 7.22 -4.01
CA THR A 25 -12.92 8.66 -3.65
C THR A 25 -12.39 8.91 -2.24
N LYS A 26 -12.08 7.86 -1.49
CA LYS A 26 -11.58 7.95 -0.10
C LYS A 26 -10.35 8.85 0.03
N PHE A 27 -9.49 8.92 -0.98
CA PHE A 27 -8.27 9.72 -0.98
C PHE A 27 -8.56 11.22 -0.86
N ARG A 28 -9.60 11.71 -1.57
CA ARG A 28 -10.08 13.09 -1.45
C ARG A 28 -10.63 13.36 -0.06
N THR A 29 -11.42 12.44 0.48
CA THR A 29 -11.97 12.55 1.84
C THR A 29 -10.84 12.67 2.87
N VAL A 30 -9.77 11.89 2.73
CA VAL A 30 -8.59 11.96 3.61
C VAL A 30 -7.87 13.30 3.44
N HIS A 31 -7.61 13.73 2.22
CA HIS A 31 -7.00 15.04 1.94
C HIS A 31 -7.79 16.17 2.59
N ASP A 32 -9.11 16.22 2.37
CA ASP A 32 -9.97 17.29 2.89
C ASP A 32 -10.03 17.28 4.42
N GLY A 33 -9.97 16.09 5.05
CA GLY A 33 -9.91 15.93 6.50
C GLY A 33 -8.58 16.39 7.11
N LEU A 34 -7.49 16.34 6.36
CA LEU A 34 -6.15 16.70 6.82
C LEU A 34 -5.67 18.09 6.40
N ARG A 35 -6.34 18.77 5.44
CA ARG A 35 -5.88 20.05 4.87
C ARG A 35 -5.71 21.19 5.88
N SER A 36 -6.39 21.13 7.01
CA SER A 36 -6.27 22.11 8.10
C SER A 36 -5.18 21.74 9.12
N ASN A 37 -4.62 20.55 9.04
CA ASN A 37 -3.55 20.11 9.93
C ASN A 37 -2.22 20.75 9.50
N ARG A 38 -1.73 21.72 10.25
CA ARG A 38 -0.50 22.48 9.96
C ARG A 38 0.78 21.64 9.95
N GLN A 39 0.72 20.41 10.44
CA GLN A 39 1.85 19.47 10.47
C GLN A 39 1.91 18.57 9.25
N VAL A 40 0.90 18.65 8.38
CA VAL A 40 0.81 17.90 7.13
C VAL A 40 1.14 18.83 5.98
N GLU A 41 2.15 18.47 5.22
CA GLU A 41 2.52 19.10 3.95
C GLU A 41 2.11 18.16 2.82
N PHE A 42 1.28 18.64 1.91
CA PHE A 42 0.88 17.86 0.74
C PHE A 42 1.84 18.08 -0.42
N VAL A 43 2.29 16.98 -1.00
CA VAL A 43 3.10 16.94 -2.23
C VAL A 43 2.41 16.07 -3.27
N ALA A 44 2.66 16.30 -4.56
CA ALA A 44 2.01 15.56 -5.63
C ALA A 44 3.01 15.15 -6.71
N PRO A 45 2.85 13.97 -7.33
CA PRO A 45 3.61 13.63 -8.52
C PRO A 45 3.21 14.56 -9.68
N SER A 46 4.15 14.89 -10.54
CA SER A 46 3.93 15.78 -11.70
C SER A 46 3.17 15.09 -12.84
N ALA A 47 3.26 13.77 -12.94
CA ALA A 47 2.60 12.96 -13.95
C ALA A 47 2.30 11.54 -13.42
N ALA A 48 1.38 10.83 -14.07
CA ALA A 48 1.20 9.40 -13.86
C ALA A 48 2.45 8.63 -14.30
N ALA A 49 2.72 7.48 -13.67
CA ALA A 49 3.75 6.58 -14.18
C ALA A 49 3.44 6.21 -15.63
N SER A 50 4.42 6.42 -16.51
CA SER A 50 4.26 6.13 -17.95
C SER A 50 4.13 4.60 -18.18
N MET A 51 3.54 4.24 -19.31
CA MET A 51 3.48 2.83 -19.67
C MET A 51 4.87 2.22 -19.93
N GLU A 52 5.88 3.03 -20.24
CA GLU A 52 7.27 2.58 -20.33
C GLU A 52 7.79 2.11 -18.96
N ILE A 53 7.52 2.88 -17.91
CA ILE A 53 7.87 2.51 -16.52
C ILE A 53 7.14 1.22 -16.10
N ILE A 54 5.86 1.10 -16.44
CA ILE A 54 5.04 -0.07 -16.12
C ILE A 54 5.54 -1.30 -16.89
N ASP A 55 5.76 -1.16 -18.19
CA ASP A 55 6.19 -2.25 -19.06
C ASP A 55 7.61 -2.74 -18.74
N ASP A 56 8.49 -1.86 -18.25
CA ASP A 56 9.83 -2.23 -17.79
C ASP A 56 9.78 -3.26 -16.65
N PHE A 57 8.75 -3.23 -15.82
CA PHE A 57 8.53 -4.17 -14.72
C PHE A 57 7.79 -5.44 -15.15
N LEU A 58 6.78 -5.31 -16.01
CA LEU A 58 5.88 -6.41 -16.37
C LEU A 58 6.53 -7.43 -17.32
N SER A 59 6.19 -8.71 -17.14
CA SER A 59 6.48 -9.76 -18.13
C SER A 59 5.77 -9.46 -19.48
N GLU A 60 6.28 -10.01 -20.58
CA GLU A 60 5.70 -9.81 -21.92
C GLU A 60 4.20 -10.15 -21.97
N ILE A 61 3.82 -11.27 -21.35
CA ILE A 61 2.42 -11.70 -21.28
C ILE A 61 1.57 -10.67 -20.51
N MET A 62 2.09 -10.13 -19.42
CA MET A 62 1.36 -9.15 -18.62
C MET A 62 1.22 -7.80 -19.32
N ARG A 63 2.20 -7.38 -20.13
CA ARG A 63 2.07 -6.17 -20.96
C ARG A 63 0.86 -6.26 -21.91
N LEU A 64 0.53 -7.44 -22.40
CA LEU A 64 -0.67 -7.67 -23.22
C LEU A 64 -1.95 -7.72 -22.35
N LYS A 65 -1.91 -8.42 -21.22
CA LYS A 65 -3.06 -8.59 -20.34
C LYS A 65 -3.55 -7.27 -19.73
N VAL A 66 -2.64 -6.39 -19.29
CA VAL A 66 -3.01 -5.08 -18.73
C VAL A 66 -3.63 -4.10 -19.74
N ARG A 67 -3.57 -4.44 -21.05
CA ARG A 67 -4.21 -3.71 -22.14
C ARG A 67 -5.49 -4.39 -22.66
N ASN A 68 -5.94 -5.44 -21.98
CA ASN A 68 -7.11 -6.22 -22.36
C ASN A 68 -8.19 -6.15 -21.27
N LYS A 69 -9.34 -5.60 -21.62
CA LYS A 69 -10.45 -5.36 -20.67
C LYS A 69 -10.91 -6.63 -19.92
N VAL A 70 -10.85 -7.81 -20.56
CA VAL A 70 -11.30 -9.07 -19.94
C VAL A 70 -10.46 -9.42 -18.71
N PHE A 71 -9.13 -9.27 -18.83
CA PHE A 71 -8.23 -9.53 -17.71
C PHE A 71 -8.34 -8.45 -16.61
N ILE A 72 -8.62 -7.19 -17.00
CA ILE A 72 -8.84 -6.10 -16.03
C ILE A 72 -10.11 -6.37 -15.22
N TYR A 73 -11.22 -6.70 -15.87
CA TYR A 73 -12.46 -7.06 -15.15
C TYR A 73 -12.26 -8.23 -14.21
N ARG A 74 -11.48 -9.25 -14.64
CA ARG A 74 -11.16 -10.40 -13.80
C ARG A 74 -10.34 -10.01 -12.57
N ALA A 75 -9.31 -9.17 -12.75
CA ALA A 75 -8.45 -8.72 -11.65
C ALA A 75 -9.20 -7.80 -10.65
N LEU A 76 -10.17 -7.03 -11.14
CA LEU A 76 -11.04 -6.19 -10.32
C LEU A 76 -12.24 -6.96 -9.73
N GLU A 77 -12.39 -8.24 -10.07
CA GLU A 77 -13.47 -9.12 -9.57
C GLU A 77 -14.88 -8.56 -9.82
N VAL A 78 -15.06 -7.84 -10.92
CA VAL A 78 -16.35 -7.28 -11.33
C VAL A 78 -16.83 -7.89 -12.64
N PRO A 79 -18.15 -8.00 -12.85
CA PRO A 79 -18.72 -8.47 -14.09
C PRO A 79 -18.28 -7.62 -15.29
N SER A 80 -18.02 -8.27 -16.43
CA SER A 80 -17.73 -7.54 -17.67
C SER A 80 -18.95 -6.74 -18.12
N ILE A 81 -18.80 -5.42 -18.28
CA ILE A 81 -19.87 -4.54 -18.73
C ILE A 81 -19.80 -4.43 -20.26
N PRO A 82 -20.83 -4.86 -21.01
CA PRO A 82 -20.78 -5.02 -22.48
C PRO A 82 -20.31 -3.79 -23.24
N PHE A 83 -20.81 -2.61 -22.91
CA PHE A 83 -20.55 -1.37 -23.64
C PHE A 83 -19.37 -0.55 -23.11
N VAL A 84 -18.68 -1.02 -22.06
CA VAL A 84 -17.49 -0.36 -21.53
C VAL A 84 -16.25 -0.89 -22.25
N GLY A 85 -15.61 -0.03 -23.01
CA GLY A 85 -14.37 -0.32 -23.74
C GLY A 85 -13.12 -0.13 -22.90
N PHE A 86 -11.99 -0.65 -23.38
CA PHE A 86 -10.69 -0.52 -22.72
C PHE A 86 -10.32 0.95 -22.42
N SER A 87 -10.55 1.86 -23.37
CA SER A 87 -10.23 3.30 -23.18
C SER A 87 -10.95 3.95 -22.01
N PHE A 88 -12.15 3.47 -21.66
CA PHE A 88 -12.86 3.93 -20.46
C PHE A 88 -12.18 3.40 -19.20
N LEU A 89 -11.87 2.11 -19.15
CA LEU A 89 -11.17 1.47 -18.02
C LEU A 89 -9.79 2.10 -17.81
N ASP A 90 -9.05 2.32 -18.91
CA ASP A 90 -7.74 2.97 -18.82
C ASP A 90 -7.84 4.37 -18.22
N ARG A 91 -8.73 5.21 -18.74
CA ARG A 91 -8.88 6.58 -18.25
C ARG A 91 -9.40 6.66 -16.82
N LYS A 92 -10.37 5.79 -16.45
CA LYS A 92 -11.12 5.89 -15.20
C LYS A 92 -10.56 5.05 -14.05
N ILE A 93 -9.77 4.01 -14.34
CA ILE A 93 -9.24 3.07 -13.36
C ILE A 93 -7.71 2.97 -13.46
N LEU A 94 -7.19 2.59 -14.63
CA LEU A 94 -5.77 2.30 -14.77
C LEU A 94 -4.91 3.56 -14.68
N THR A 95 -5.36 4.67 -15.25
CA THR A 95 -4.64 5.97 -15.13
C THR A 95 -4.60 6.46 -13.67
N PRO A 96 -5.69 6.50 -12.88
CA PRO A 96 -5.62 6.73 -11.44
C PRO A 96 -4.66 5.80 -10.70
N MET A 97 -4.66 4.50 -11.00
CA MET A 97 -3.69 3.57 -10.39
C MET A 97 -2.25 3.91 -10.77
N ARG A 98 -1.97 4.29 -12.03
CA ARG A 98 -0.64 4.76 -12.43
C ARG A 98 -0.22 6.08 -11.73
N TRP A 99 -1.17 6.95 -11.38
CA TRP A 99 -0.90 8.09 -10.51
C TRP A 99 -0.52 7.64 -9.10
N GLY A 100 -1.18 6.60 -8.55
CA GLY A 100 -0.80 5.96 -7.29
C GLY A 100 0.63 5.40 -7.31
N VAL A 101 1.01 4.70 -8.39
CA VAL A 101 2.39 4.22 -8.63
C VAL A 101 3.39 5.39 -8.66
N ALA A 102 3.05 6.48 -9.34
CA ALA A 102 3.89 7.69 -9.38
C ALA A 102 4.05 8.31 -7.98
N GLY A 103 3.00 8.26 -7.16
CA GLY A 103 3.04 8.67 -5.75
C GLY A 103 4.00 7.84 -4.93
N THR A 104 4.02 6.52 -5.11
CA THR A 104 4.96 5.60 -4.46
C THR A 104 6.40 5.91 -4.87
N ILE A 105 6.65 6.12 -6.17
CA ILE A 105 7.98 6.49 -6.68
C ILE A 105 8.44 7.85 -6.12
N LEU A 106 7.55 8.86 -6.09
CA LEU A 106 7.85 10.17 -5.51
C LEU A 106 8.21 10.05 -4.03
N GLY A 107 7.35 9.39 -3.23
CA GLY A 107 7.56 9.24 -1.79
C GLY A 107 8.87 8.52 -1.47
N ALA A 108 9.15 7.39 -2.13
CA ALA A 108 10.37 6.61 -1.93
C ALA A 108 11.63 7.37 -2.38
N THR A 109 11.58 8.04 -3.54
CA THR A 109 12.69 8.87 -4.03
C THR A 109 13.01 10.01 -3.08
N SER A 110 11.98 10.69 -2.57
CA SER A 110 12.15 11.81 -1.64
C SER A 110 12.64 11.32 -0.28
N ALA A 111 12.12 10.21 0.23
CA ALA A 111 12.59 9.60 1.48
C ALA A 111 14.08 9.22 1.41
N LEU A 112 14.54 8.66 0.29
CA LEU A 112 15.95 8.33 0.09
C LEU A 112 16.87 9.56 0.02
N LYS A 113 16.40 10.68 -0.55
CA LYS A 113 17.20 11.90 -0.74
C LYS A 113 17.19 12.81 0.47
N GLU A 114 16.05 12.94 1.14
CA GLU A 114 15.81 13.91 2.20
C GLU A 114 15.78 13.26 3.59
N GLY A 115 15.66 11.93 3.62
CA GLY A 115 15.38 11.18 4.84
C GLY A 115 13.90 11.22 5.24
N GLY A 116 13.58 10.53 6.34
CA GLY A 116 12.27 10.57 6.96
C GLY A 116 11.21 9.70 6.26
N LEU A 117 9.96 10.03 6.53
CA LEU A 117 8.79 9.25 6.14
C LEU A 117 7.83 10.07 5.27
N TYR A 118 7.41 9.47 4.17
CA TYR A 118 6.37 9.97 3.28
C TYR A 118 5.14 9.07 3.33
N TRP A 119 3.94 9.66 3.28
CA TRP A 119 2.69 8.90 3.24
C TRP A 119 1.99 9.09 1.90
N ASN A 120 2.04 8.10 1.02
CA ASN A 120 1.26 8.10 -0.21
C ASN A 120 -0.16 7.60 0.08
N LEU A 121 -1.18 8.45 -0.10
CA LEU A 121 -2.57 8.06 0.16
C LEU A 121 -3.07 6.94 -0.75
N ALA A 122 -2.46 6.75 -1.92
CA ALA A 122 -2.70 5.64 -2.84
C ALA A 122 -1.58 4.59 -2.78
N GLY A 123 -1.56 3.64 -3.70
CA GLY A 123 -0.56 2.56 -3.74
C GLY A 123 -0.89 1.42 -2.78
N GLY A 124 0.11 0.55 -2.55
CA GLY A 124 -0.08 -0.66 -1.76
C GLY A 124 -0.81 -1.76 -2.54
N TYR A 125 -0.56 -1.87 -3.84
CA TYR A 125 -1.19 -2.84 -4.72
C TYR A 125 -0.51 -4.22 -4.60
N HIS A 126 -0.54 -4.77 -3.40
CA HIS A 126 0.26 -5.88 -2.91
C HIS A 126 -0.10 -7.26 -3.49
N HIS A 127 -1.23 -7.39 -4.20
CA HIS A 127 -1.63 -8.63 -4.87
C HIS A 127 -1.13 -8.74 -6.30
N ALA A 128 -0.71 -7.65 -6.94
CA ALA A 128 -0.13 -7.69 -8.27
C ALA A 128 1.36 -8.05 -8.23
N ALA A 129 1.86 -8.65 -9.31
CA ALA A 129 3.27 -8.98 -9.52
C ALA A 129 3.66 -8.79 -10.99
N GLN A 130 4.93 -9.09 -11.35
CA GLN A 130 5.38 -9.03 -12.75
C GLN A 130 4.58 -9.94 -13.69
N GLN A 131 4.00 -11.03 -13.17
CA GLN A 131 3.34 -12.08 -13.95
C GLN A 131 1.86 -12.26 -13.60
N SER A 132 1.33 -11.49 -12.61
CA SER A 132 -0.06 -11.60 -12.17
C SER A 132 -0.67 -10.24 -11.84
N MET A 133 -2.01 -10.18 -11.96
CA MET A 133 -2.86 -9.11 -11.45
C MET A 133 -4.13 -9.74 -10.89
N GLU A 134 -4.46 -9.43 -9.65
CA GLU A 134 -5.58 -10.02 -8.91
C GLU A 134 -5.89 -9.20 -7.66
N GLY A 135 -6.94 -9.53 -6.91
CA GLY A 135 -7.27 -8.89 -5.65
C GLY A 135 -7.37 -7.36 -5.77
N PHE A 136 -8.04 -6.88 -6.80
CA PHE A 136 -8.20 -5.45 -7.14
C PHE A 136 -6.90 -4.72 -7.52
N CYS A 137 -5.76 -5.42 -7.59
CA CYS A 137 -4.45 -4.86 -7.92
C CYS A 137 -4.07 -5.16 -9.38
N ILE A 138 -3.77 -4.12 -10.15
CA ILE A 138 -3.34 -4.23 -11.55
C ILE A 138 -1.82 -4.07 -11.69
N TYR A 139 -1.23 -3.18 -10.91
CA TYR A 139 0.18 -2.86 -10.94
C TYR A 139 0.79 -3.04 -9.55
N ASN A 140 1.92 -3.75 -9.41
CA ASN A 140 2.66 -3.79 -8.15
C ASN A 140 3.51 -2.52 -8.05
N ASP A 141 3.04 -1.53 -7.31
CA ASP A 141 3.71 -0.24 -7.19
C ASP A 141 5.03 -0.31 -6.42
N ILE A 142 5.17 -1.21 -5.44
CA ILE A 142 6.42 -1.44 -4.71
C ILE A 142 7.48 -2.03 -5.65
N GLY A 143 7.14 -3.07 -6.40
CA GLY A 143 8.06 -3.70 -7.35
C GLY A 143 8.48 -2.75 -8.47
N ILE A 144 7.52 -2.01 -9.03
CA ILE A 144 7.79 -0.98 -10.05
C ILE A 144 8.70 0.11 -9.49
N CYS A 145 8.40 0.61 -8.28
CA CYS A 145 9.20 1.63 -7.61
C CYS A 145 10.62 1.13 -7.36
N HIS A 146 10.80 -0.03 -6.75
CA HIS A 146 12.10 -0.64 -6.49
C HIS A 146 12.93 -0.73 -7.78
N ARG A 147 12.36 -1.26 -8.87
CA ARG A 147 13.03 -1.35 -10.17
C ARG A 147 13.47 0.01 -10.71
N GLN A 148 12.61 1.04 -10.59
CA GLN A 148 12.95 2.40 -11.01
C GLN A 148 14.06 3.04 -10.16
N LEU A 149 14.06 2.80 -8.84
CA LEU A 149 15.08 3.31 -7.94
C LEU A 149 16.44 2.68 -8.24
N VAL A 150 16.50 1.39 -8.52
CA VAL A 150 17.73 0.70 -8.95
C VAL A 150 18.19 1.21 -10.31
N LYS A 151 17.31 1.31 -11.29
CA LYS A 151 17.63 1.82 -12.65
C LYS A 151 18.18 3.24 -12.64
N ASN A 152 17.69 4.07 -11.72
CA ASN A 152 18.12 5.47 -11.57
C ASN A 152 19.32 5.64 -10.61
N GLY A 153 19.90 4.56 -10.11
CA GLY A 153 21.07 4.59 -9.21
C GLY A 153 20.79 5.15 -7.81
N LEU A 154 19.53 5.20 -7.38
CA LEU A 154 19.14 5.60 -6.03
C LEU A 154 19.21 4.45 -5.03
N LEU A 155 19.13 3.23 -5.53
CA LEU A 155 19.37 1.98 -4.80
C LEU A 155 20.41 1.16 -5.57
N ALA A 156 21.30 0.49 -4.84
CA ALA A 156 22.13 -0.57 -5.38
C ALA A 156 21.28 -1.87 -5.48
N PRO A 157 21.60 -2.81 -6.38
CA PRO A 157 20.88 -4.07 -6.51
C PRO A 157 20.88 -4.93 -5.24
N ASP A 158 21.86 -4.77 -4.38
CA ASP A 158 22.08 -5.48 -3.11
C ASP A 158 21.67 -4.67 -1.87
N ASP A 159 21.12 -3.46 -2.04
CA ASP A 159 20.58 -2.69 -0.92
C ASP A 159 19.43 -3.47 -0.25
N LYS A 160 19.45 -3.49 1.08
CA LYS A 160 18.42 -4.16 1.87
C LYS A 160 17.15 -3.33 1.95
N ILE A 161 16.05 -3.95 1.59
CA ILE A 161 14.72 -3.33 1.55
C ILE A 161 13.81 -4.02 2.56
N LEU A 162 13.02 -3.23 3.28
CA LEU A 162 11.98 -3.71 4.18
C LEU A 162 10.59 -3.49 3.56
N ILE A 163 9.76 -4.50 3.57
CA ILE A 163 8.32 -4.39 3.31
C ILE A 163 7.59 -4.78 4.58
N ILE A 164 6.79 -3.88 5.13
CA ILE A 164 5.87 -4.14 6.23
C ILE A 164 4.46 -4.10 5.63
N ASP A 165 3.80 -5.25 5.57
CA ASP A 165 2.44 -5.36 5.09
C ASP A 165 1.51 -5.57 6.29
N THR A 166 0.56 -4.66 6.47
CA THR A 166 -0.42 -4.68 7.57
C THR A 166 -1.86 -4.67 7.05
N ASP A 167 -2.05 -4.95 5.77
CA ASP A 167 -3.34 -5.26 5.18
C ASP A 167 -3.91 -6.56 5.78
N ALA A 168 -5.21 -6.71 5.82
CA ALA A 168 -5.80 -7.96 6.32
C ALA A 168 -5.53 -9.16 5.42
N HIS A 169 -5.24 -8.92 4.14
CA HIS A 169 -4.92 -9.97 3.15
C HIS A 169 -3.41 -10.18 3.06
N HIS A 170 -2.99 -11.43 2.88
CA HIS A 170 -1.58 -11.74 2.62
C HIS A 170 -1.08 -11.05 1.34
N GLY A 171 0.04 -10.33 1.41
CA GLY A 171 0.66 -9.63 0.27
C GLY A 171 1.35 -10.57 -0.72
N ASN A 172 0.57 -11.49 -1.32
CA ASN A 172 1.10 -12.53 -2.21
C ASN A 172 1.84 -11.99 -3.44
N GLY A 173 1.40 -10.86 -3.99
CA GLY A 173 2.06 -10.22 -5.11
C GLY A 173 3.43 -9.66 -4.74
N ASN A 174 3.57 -9.04 -3.57
CA ASN A 174 4.86 -8.62 -3.04
C ASN A 174 5.77 -9.81 -2.79
N ALA A 175 5.26 -10.86 -2.12
CA ALA A 175 6.02 -12.08 -1.88
C ALA A 175 6.49 -12.74 -3.18
N TYR A 176 5.62 -12.81 -4.20
CA TYR A 176 5.97 -13.36 -5.50
C TYR A 176 6.98 -12.47 -6.26
N THR A 177 6.79 -11.14 -6.22
CA THR A 177 7.68 -10.17 -6.88
C THR A 177 9.12 -10.29 -6.40
N PHE A 178 9.31 -10.53 -5.12
CA PHE A 178 10.62 -10.60 -4.48
C PHE A 178 11.01 -12.03 -4.07
N MET A 179 10.45 -13.05 -4.72
CA MET A 179 10.64 -14.47 -4.36
C MET A 179 12.11 -14.86 -4.27
N GLU A 180 12.89 -14.45 -5.26
CA GLU A 180 14.32 -14.78 -5.38
C GLU A 180 15.25 -13.68 -4.85
N ASN A 181 14.69 -12.60 -4.26
CA ASN A 181 15.51 -11.49 -3.77
C ASN A 181 15.67 -11.55 -2.25
N GLU A 182 16.79 -12.12 -1.80
CA GLU A 182 17.11 -12.26 -0.38
C GLU A 182 17.39 -10.93 0.35
N ASN A 183 17.66 -9.84 -0.41
CA ASN A 183 17.87 -8.51 0.16
C ASN A 183 16.53 -7.81 0.53
N VAL A 184 15.39 -8.40 0.18
CA VAL A 184 14.07 -7.90 0.57
C VAL A 184 13.53 -8.70 1.74
N THR A 185 13.37 -8.05 2.88
CA THR A 185 12.71 -8.62 4.07
C THR A 185 11.23 -8.24 4.06
N ILE A 186 10.36 -9.23 4.20
CA ILE A 186 8.91 -9.05 4.26
C ILE A 186 8.41 -9.42 5.65
N LEU A 187 7.81 -8.46 6.35
CA LEU A 187 6.95 -8.66 7.52
C LEU A 187 5.51 -8.54 7.03
N ASP A 188 4.67 -9.55 7.27
CA ASP A 188 3.30 -9.60 6.77
C ASP A 188 2.34 -10.06 7.87
N VAL A 189 1.36 -9.21 8.20
CA VAL A 189 0.36 -9.42 9.26
C VAL A 189 -1.00 -9.60 8.63
N TYR A 190 -1.47 -10.81 8.51
CA TYR A 190 -2.65 -11.14 7.73
C TYR A 190 -3.60 -12.12 8.40
N ASN A 191 -4.86 -12.07 8.03
CA ASN A 191 -5.86 -13.08 8.38
C ASN A 191 -5.59 -14.36 7.56
N ALA A 192 -5.15 -15.42 8.24
CA ALA A 192 -4.72 -16.66 7.58
C ALA A 192 -5.84 -17.44 6.89
N SER A 193 -7.10 -17.09 7.17
CA SER A 193 -8.28 -17.84 6.70
C SER A 193 -8.95 -17.24 5.47
N ILE A 194 -8.52 -16.03 5.03
CA ILE A 194 -9.07 -15.37 3.85
C ILE A 194 -8.10 -15.47 2.66
N TYR A 195 -8.57 -15.03 1.49
CA TYR A 195 -7.76 -14.89 0.28
C TYR A 195 -6.54 -13.98 0.52
N PRO A 196 -5.41 -14.22 -0.11
CA PRO A 196 -5.03 -15.43 -0.83
C PRO A 196 -4.51 -16.52 0.14
N THR A 197 -4.79 -17.79 -0.19
CA THR A 197 -4.39 -18.93 0.66
C THR A 197 -3.16 -19.69 0.15
N SER A 198 -2.38 -19.09 -0.76
CA SER A 198 -1.20 -19.72 -1.36
C SER A 198 -0.09 -19.99 -0.32
N GLY A 199 0.20 -21.24 -0.07
CA GLY A 199 1.34 -21.65 0.77
C GLY A 199 2.68 -21.16 0.19
N TYR A 200 2.87 -21.28 -1.11
CA TYR A 200 4.10 -20.90 -1.81
C TYR A 200 4.53 -19.45 -1.57
N THR A 201 3.58 -18.49 -1.60
CA THR A 201 3.90 -17.08 -1.33
C THR A 201 4.02 -16.78 0.16
N ARG A 202 3.30 -17.51 1.01
CA ARG A 202 3.43 -17.39 2.47
C ARG A 202 4.79 -17.87 2.97
N ASP A 203 5.36 -18.92 2.36
CA ASP A 203 6.69 -19.43 2.71
C ASP A 203 7.82 -18.42 2.40
N ARG A 204 7.58 -17.46 1.49
CA ARG A 204 8.53 -16.37 1.19
C ARG A 204 8.60 -15.31 2.30
N VAL A 205 7.59 -15.18 3.14
CA VAL A 205 7.53 -14.13 4.15
C VAL A 205 8.56 -14.40 5.27
N ASN A 206 9.44 -13.43 5.52
CA ASN A 206 10.51 -13.57 6.52
C ASN A 206 9.98 -13.48 7.96
N ILE A 207 8.98 -12.63 8.19
CA ILE A 207 8.37 -12.42 9.50
C ILE A 207 6.84 -12.55 9.35
N PRO A 208 6.32 -13.77 9.22
CA PRO A 208 4.87 -13.99 9.09
C PRO A 208 4.17 -13.81 10.44
N VAL A 209 3.03 -13.11 10.42
CA VAL A 209 2.11 -12.96 11.55
C VAL A 209 0.69 -13.40 11.12
N PRO A 210 0.47 -14.71 10.95
CA PRO A 210 -0.86 -15.22 10.60
C PRO A 210 -1.81 -15.06 11.78
N LEU A 211 -2.93 -14.38 11.53
CA LEU A 211 -3.99 -14.13 12.52
C LEU A 211 -5.22 -14.99 12.23
N LYS A 212 -6.03 -15.22 13.26
CA LYS A 212 -7.32 -15.89 13.13
C LYS A 212 -8.41 -14.89 12.78
N PRO A 213 -9.47 -15.30 12.10
CA PRO A 213 -10.67 -14.47 11.95
C PRO A 213 -11.17 -13.96 13.31
N GLY A 214 -11.61 -12.71 13.33
CA GLY A 214 -12.10 -12.08 14.56
C GLY A 214 -11.03 -11.68 15.57
N THR A 215 -9.73 -11.75 15.22
CA THR A 215 -8.67 -11.25 16.11
C THR A 215 -8.92 -9.79 16.46
N ASP A 216 -8.97 -9.50 17.77
CA ASP A 216 -9.20 -8.17 18.32
C ASP A 216 -7.93 -7.29 18.29
N GLY A 217 -8.11 -5.98 18.50
CA GLY A 217 -7.03 -5.02 18.46
C GLY A 217 -5.89 -5.28 19.47
N PRO A 218 -6.17 -5.55 20.77
CA PRO A 218 -5.12 -5.84 21.74
C PRO A 218 -4.26 -7.05 21.34
N THR A 219 -4.87 -8.12 20.87
CA THR A 219 -4.16 -9.33 20.40
C THR A 219 -3.35 -9.03 19.14
N TYR A 220 -3.94 -8.30 18.18
CA TYR A 220 -3.25 -7.85 16.98
C TYR A 220 -2.00 -7.02 17.34
N LEU A 221 -2.18 -5.96 18.14
CA LEU A 221 -1.11 -5.02 18.49
C LEU A 221 0.01 -5.69 19.29
N LYS A 222 -0.31 -6.66 20.13
CA LYS A 222 0.70 -7.45 20.84
C LYS A 222 1.56 -8.25 19.87
N ARG A 223 0.94 -9.04 18.99
CA ARG A 223 1.65 -9.88 18.00
C ARG A 223 2.43 -9.03 17.00
N TYR A 224 1.89 -7.88 16.62
CA TYR A 224 2.57 -6.94 15.73
C TYR A 224 3.80 -6.33 16.39
N ALA A 225 3.73 -5.93 17.66
CA ALA A 225 4.89 -5.44 18.41
C ALA A 225 6.01 -6.48 18.48
N GLU A 226 5.66 -7.74 18.81
CA GLU A 226 6.61 -8.86 18.82
C GLU A 226 7.28 -9.07 17.44
N ALA A 227 6.56 -8.82 16.35
CA ALA A 227 7.12 -8.89 14.99
C ALA A 227 8.04 -7.70 14.67
N LEU A 228 7.68 -6.48 15.06
CA LEU A 228 8.52 -5.29 14.89
C LEU A 228 9.84 -5.39 15.66
N ASP A 229 9.87 -6.05 16.81
CA ASP A 229 11.08 -6.26 17.60
C ASP A 229 12.07 -7.23 16.91
N ARG A 230 11.61 -8.01 15.94
CA ARG A 230 12.45 -8.91 15.11
C ARG A 230 13.13 -8.21 13.93
N LEU A 231 12.76 -6.97 13.63
CA LEU A 231 13.34 -6.21 12.53
C LEU A 231 14.81 -5.87 12.81
N LYS A 232 15.64 -6.00 11.79
CA LYS A 232 17.03 -5.54 11.79
C LYS A 232 17.11 -4.02 11.55
N ASP A 233 18.29 -3.45 11.69
CA ASP A 233 18.51 -1.99 11.63
C ASP A 233 19.18 -1.54 10.32
N ASP A 234 19.47 -2.45 9.37
CA ASP A 234 20.32 -2.21 8.21
C ASP A 234 19.56 -2.07 6.88
N PHE A 235 18.31 -1.60 6.92
CA PHE A 235 17.52 -1.38 5.70
C PHE A 235 17.77 0.00 5.10
N ARG A 236 17.95 0.03 3.77
CA ARG A 236 18.15 1.26 3.00
C ARG A 236 16.83 2.02 2.76
N LEU A 237 15.73 1.31 2.65
CA LEU A 237 14.39 1.85 2.42
C LEU A 237 13.33 0.89 2.99
N ALA A 238 12.25 1.45 3.52
CA ALA A 238 11.06 0.69 3.89
C ALA A 238 9.83 1.10 3.08
N PHE A 239 9.03 0.11 2.68
CA PHE A 239 7.67 0.27 2.17
C PHE A 239 6.71 -0.28 3.23
N VAL A 240 5.66 0.47 3.53
CA VAL A 240 4.62 0.04 4.48
C VAL A 240 3.28 0.02 3.76
N VAL A 241 2.64 -1.13 3.67
CA VAL A 241 1.25 -1.24 3.20
C VAL A 241 0.33 -1.11 4.40
N ALA A 242 -0.37 0.03 4.51
CA ALA A 242 -1.18 0.41 5.66
C ALA A 242 -2.68 0.17 5.39
N GLY A 243 -3.06 -1.08 5.11
CA GLY A 243 -4.45 -1.46 4.86
C GLY A 243 -5.36 -1.14 6.06
N THR A 244 -6.57 -0.66 5.78
CA THR A 244 -7.59 -0.38 6.80
C THR A 244 -8.71 -1.41 6.83
N ASP A 245 -8.60 -2.47 6.04
CA ASP A 245 -9.53 -3.59 6.02
C ASP A 245 -9.46 -4.50 7.26
N VAL A 246 -8.50 -4.26 8.13
CA VAL A 246 -8.40 -4.83 9.49
C VAL A 246 -9.48 -4.32 10.44
N LEU A 247 -10.22 -3.26 10.07
CA LEU A 247 -11.28 -2.66 10.90
C LEU A 247 -12.44 -3.63 11.13
N LEU A 248 -13.01 -3.60 12.33
CA LEU A 248 -14.25 -4.35 12.67
C LEU A 248 -15.40 -4.04 11.69
N SER A 249 -15.47 -2.82 11.17
CA SER A 249 -16.49 -2.40 10.20
C SER A 249 -16.22 -2.87 8.78
N ASP A 250 -15.06 -3.46 8.50
CA ASP A 250 -14.69 -3.96 7.19
C ASP A 250 -15.15 -5.42 7.01
N LYS A 251 -15.82 -5.69 5.89
CA LYS A 251 -16.42 -7.00 5.62
C LYS A 251 -15.48 -7.97 4.92
N LEU A 252 -14.35 -7.49 4.37
CA LEU A 252 -13.46 -8.32 3.59
C LEU A 252 -12.26 -8.83 4.40
N GLY A 253 -11.78 -8.03 5.37
CA GLY A 253 -10.58 -8.39 6.14
C GLY A 253 -10.82 -9.37 7.28
N GLY A 254 -12.03 -9.36 7.88
CA GLY A 254 -12.44 -10.32 8.92
C GLY A 254 -11.63 -10.25 10.22
N LEU A 255 -11.02 -9.10 10.51
CA LEU A 255 -10.37 -8.75 11.77
C LEU A 255 -11.24 -7.74 12.54
N CYS A 256 -10.89 -7.41 13.79
CA CYS A 256 -11.78 -6.63 14.67
C CYS A 256 -11.04 -5.45 15.35
N LEU A 257 -10.30 -4.65 14.59
CA LEU A 257 -9.65 -3.46 15.11
C LEU A 257 -10.61 -2.26 15.09
N SER A 258 -10.50 -1.41 16.11
CA SER A 258 -11.07 -0.06 16.11
C SER A 258 -10.20 0.92 15.34
N ILE A 259 -10.74 2.10 15.04
CA ILE A 259 -10.00 3.19 14.38
C ILE A 259 -8.76 3.61 15.20
N ASP A 260 -8.90 3.70 16.53
CA ASP A 260 -7.78 4.08 17.39
C ASP A 260 -6.71 2.99 17.48
N GLU A 261 -7.08 1.71 17.40
CA GLU A 261 -6.11 0.61 17.34
C GLU A 261 -5.36 0.56 16.00
N VAL A 262 -6.00 0.92 14.88
CA VAL A 262 -5.31 1.13 13.60
C VAL A 262 -4.34 2.30 13.72
N ALA A 263 -4.75 3.42 14.32
CA ALA A 263 -3.87 4.56 14.54
C ALA A 263 -2.66 4.20 15.44
N GLU A 264 -2.87 3.39 16.48
CA GLU A 264 -1.80 2.87 17.33
C GLU A 264 -0.86 1.93 16.57
N ARG A 265 -1.37 1.08 15.66
CA ARG A 265 -0.57 0.25 14.76
C ARG A 265 0.38 1.10 13.94
N GLU A 266 -0.12 2.15 13.29
CA GLU A 266 0.70 3.02 12.46
C GLU A 266 1.71 3.82 13.30
N ARG A 267 1.32 4.28 14.48
CA ARG A 267 2.24 4.93 15.40
C ARG A 267 3.42 4.03 15.77
N ARG A 268 3.18 2.75 16.06
CA ARG A 268 4.24 1.76 16.35
C ARG A 268 5.11 1.49 15.12
N THR A 269 4.52 1.43 13.93
CA THR A 269 5.24 1.27 12.67
C THR A 269 6.20 2.42 12.43
N VAL A 270 5.70 3.65 12.51
CA VAL A 270 6.51 4.87 12.35
C VAL A 270 7.63 4.91 13.39
N GLU A 271 7.32 4.56 14.65
CA GLU A 271 8.31 4.51 15.73
C GLU A 271 9.41 3.47 15.49
N ALA A 272 9.05 2.29 15.01
CA ALA A 272 10.01 1.24 14.72
C ALA A 272 10.96 1.63 13.57
N ILE A 273 10.43 2.33 12.55
CA ILE A 273 11.18 2.83 11.40
C ILE A 273 12.11 3.99 11.80
N GLU A 274 11.58 4.98 12.54
CA GLU A 274 12.35 6.15 12.97
C GLU A 274 13.49 5.78 13.93
N ARG A 275 13.25 4.88 14.88
CA ARG A 275 14.30 4.40 15.80
C ARG A 275 15.49 3.79 15.06
N ARG A 276 15.25 3.24 13.86
CA ARG A 276 16.26 2.63 12.99
C ARG A 276 16.77 3.59 11.92
N SER A 277 16.29 4.83 11.90
CA SER A 277 16.64 5.84 10.89
C SER A 277 16.43 5.35 9.45
N ILE A 278 15.43 4.50 9.21
CA ILE A 278 15.13 3.95 7.89
C ILE A 278 14.26 4.95 7.11
N PRO A 279 14.68 5.45 5.92
CA PRO A 279 13.80 6.19 5.04
C PRO A 279 12.60 5.33 4.64
N ALA A 280 11.39 5.91 4.63
CA ALA A 280 10.20 5.09 4.39
C ALA A 280 9.12 5.77 3.57
N VAL A 281 8.30 4.96 2.89
CA VAL A 281 7.03 5.38 2.32
C VAL A 281 5.90 4.47 2.81
N VAL A 282 4.88 5.07 3.38
CA VAL A 282 3.62 4.41 3.76
C VAL A 282 2.66 4.52 2.60
N LEU A 283 1.97 3.43 2.28
CA LEU A 283 1.08 3.25 1.14
C LEU A 283 -0.34 2.92 1.61
N GLY A 284 -1.34 3.28 0.84
CA GLY A 284 -2.75 3.16 1.21
C GLY A 284 -3.21 1.74 1.57
N GLY A 285 -2.96 0.76 0.69
CA GLY A 285 -3.48 -0.60 0.88
C GLY A 285 -4.99 -0.73 0.76
N GLY A 286 -5.55 -1.85 1.21
CA GLY A 286 -6.97 -2.16 1.26
C GLY A 286 -7.77 -1.26 2.22
N GLY A 287 -9.07 -1.51 2.26
CA GLY A 287 -10.01 -0.78 3.11
C GLY A 287 -11.29 -0.48 2.35
N TYR A 288 -12.36 -1.16 2.74
CA TYR A 288 -13.63 -1.27 2.02
C TYR A 288 -14.81 -0.78 2.86
N SER A 289 -14.56 -0.44 4.11
CA SER A 289 -15.57 0.12 5.00
C SER A 289 -15.69 1.64 4.83
N LYS A 290 -16.84 2.20 5.24
CA LYS A 290 -17.06 3.66 5.28
C LYS A 290 -16.14 4.37 6.29
N ASP A 291 -15.57 3.64 7.22
CA ASP A 291 -14.64 4.17 8.22
C ASP A 291 -13.18 4.24 7.73
N SER A 292 -12.88 3.67 6.55
CA SER A 292 -11.53 3.63 6.00
C SER A 292 -10.87 5.01 5.93
N ALA A 293 -11.52 6.00 5.30
CA ALA A 293 -10.99 7.36 5.21
C ALA A 293 -10.77 7.99 6.60
N LYS A 294 -11.72 7.81 7.52
CA LYS A 294 -11.62 8.31 8.91
C LYS A 294 -10.47 7.66 9.67
N SER A 295 -10.25 6.37 9.46
CA SER A 295 -9.14 5.63 10.07
C SER A 295 -7.78 6.15 9.56
N ILE A 296 -7.63 6.41 8.26
CA ILE A 296 -6.41 6.99 7.70
C ILE A 296 -6.15 8.40 8.26
N ILE A 297 -7.18 9.25 8.33
CA ILE A 297 -7.07 10.59 8.93
C ILE A 297 -6.57 10.49 10.37
N ARG A 298 -7.18 9.61 11.16
CA ARG A 298 -6.80 9.42 12.58
C ARG A 298 -5.38 8.90 12.73
N ALA A 299 -4.97 7.96 11.87
CA ALA A 299 -3.62 7.40 11.86
C ALA A 299 -2.56 8.47 11.55
N ILE A 300 -2.74 9.24 10.47
CA ILE A 300 -1.81 10.33 10.10
C ILE A 300 -1.75 11.39 11.20
N SER A 301 -2.91 11.77 11.78
CA SER A 301 -2.95 12.74 12.88
C SER A 301 -2.19 12.23 14.11
N ALA A 302 -2.37 10.99 14.51
CA ALA A 302 -1.65 10.39 15.63
C ALA A 302 -0.13 10.34 15.43
N CYS A 303 0.31 10.09 14.19
CA CYS A 303 1.74 10.11 13.86
C CYS A 303 2.32 11.54 13.89
N THR A 304 1.54 12.56 13.50
CA THR A 304 2.01 13.96 13.51
C THR A 304 1.99 14.60 14.90
N GLU A 305 1.00 14.30 15.74
CA GLU A 305 0.93 14.77 17.12
C GLU A 305 2.16 14.37 17.95
N ARG A 306 2.75 13.23 17.64
CA ARG A 306 3.97 12.74 18.28
C ARG A 306 5.22 13.56 17.94
N GLU A 307 5.33 14.10 16.72
CA GLU A 307 6.47 14.96 16.35
C GLU A 307 6.57 16.17 17.28
N ILE A 308 5.43 16.75 17.73
CA ILE A 308 5.42 17.88 18.65
C ILE A 308 5.97 17.48 20.02
N SER A 309 5.55 16.36 20.56
CA SER A 309 5.97 15.92 21.90
C SER A 309 7.47 15.64 21.99
N ARG A 310 8.12 15.33 20.85
CA ARG A 310 9.59 15.14 20.78
C ARG A 310 10.37 16.45 20.59
N LEU A 311 9.79 17.45 19.91
CA LEU A 311 10.42 18.75 19.70
C LEU A 311 10.24 19.71 20.88
N GLY A 312 9.31 19.41 21.79
CA GLY A 312 9.01 20.18 22.99
C GLY A 312 9.60 19.60 24.29
N ALA A 313 10.31 18.48 24.20
CA ALA A 313 11.04 17.85 25.31
C ALA A 313 12.55 18.01 25.14
#